data_704569fd0b8d7a3b1ce745e96a0ed0fb
#
_entry.id   704569fd0b8d7a3b1ce745e96a0ed0fb
#
_cell.length_a   1.000
_cell.length_b   1.000
_cell.length_c   1.000
_cell.angle_alpha   90.00
_cell.angle_beta   90.00
_cell.angle_gamma   90.00
#
_symmetry.space_group_name_H-M   'P 1'
#
loop_
_entity.id
_entity.type
_entity.pdbx_description
1 polymer ?
#
loop_
_entity_poly.entity_id
_entity_poly.type
_entity_poly.pdbx_seq_one_letter_code
_entity_poly.pdbx_strand_id
1 'polypeptide(L)'
;MNDRIAIEGHDGAFAAYIARPKTVLAPAVVVLQELFGVNADIRKHCDELAEQGYLALAPDLYWRQEPGVDLNVTSDGSILNSARHLATGFRASLV
;
A
#
# COMPACT_ATOMS: atom_id res chain seq x y z
N MET A 1 -3.85 -15.28 6.88
CA MET A 1 -4.57 -14.94 5.63
C MET A 1 -4.25 -13.51 5.23
N ASN A 2 -4.04 -13.29 3.94
CA ASN A 2 -3.65 -12.00 3.40
C ASN A 2 -4.80 -11.43 2.59
N ASP A 3 -5.12 -10.16 2.82
CA ASP A 3 -6.34 -9.57 2.30
C ASP A 3 -6.26 -8.05 2.29
N ARG A 4 -7.30 -7.41 1.80
CA ARG A 4 -7.49 -5.97 1.91
C ARG A 4 -8.52 -5.68 2.98
N ILE A 5 -8.23 -4.68 3.78
CA ILE A 5 -9.16 -4.21 4.81
C ILE A 5 -9.45 -2.73 4.57
N ALA A 6 -10.58 -2.26 5.09
CA ALA A 6 -10.90 -0.84 5.12
C ALA A 6 -10.54 -0.28 6.48
N ILE A 7 -9.84 0.85 6.49
CA ILE A 7 -9.51 1.58 7.70
C ILE A 7 -10.33 2.86 7.69
N GLU A 8 -11.10 3.07 8.74
CA GLU A 8 -11.90 4.27 8.88
C GLU A 8 -11.09 5.35 9.58
N GLY A 9 -10.83 6.42 8.87
CA GLY A 9 -10.13 7.58 9.40
C GLY A 9 -11.06 8.73 9.71
N HIS A 10 -10.49 9.79 10.22
CA HIS A 10 -11.21 11.01 10.58
C HIS A 10 -11.94 11.63 9.39
N ASP A 11 -11.34 11.59 8.22
CA ASP A 11 -11.83 12.26 7.00
C ASP A 11 -12.18 11.30 5.86
N GLY A 12 -12.40 10.03 6.19
CA GLY A 12 -12.82 9.03 5.21
C GLY A 12 -12.23 7.67 5.46
N ALA A 13 -12.62 6.70 4.65
CA ALA A 13 -12.12 5.34 4.72
C ALA A 13 -11.13 5.09 3.59
N PHE A 14 -10.10 4.30 3.86
CA PHE A 14 -9.13 3.91 2.86
C PHE A 14 -8.78 2.44 3.00
N ALA A 15 -8.29 1.86 1.92
CA ALA A 15 -7.90 0.46 1.91
C ALA A 15 -6.46 0.28 2.38
N ALA A 16 -6.20 -0.88 2.97
CA ALA A 16 -4.84 -1.31 3.27
C ALA A 16 -4.73 -2.79 2.96
N TYR A 17 -3.57 -3.21 2.47
CA TYR A 17 -3.26 -4.62 2.33
C TYR A 17 -2.72 -5.13 3.66
N ILE A 18 -3.24 -6.24 4.16
CA ILE A 18 -2.79 -6.83 5.40
C ILE A 18 -2.33 -8.26 5.16
N ALA A 19 -1.14 -8.58 5.65
CA ALA A 19 -0.60 -9.93 5.64
C ALA A 19 -0.43 -10.38 7.08
N ARG A 20 -1.15 -11.45 7.43
CA ARG A 20 -1.20 -11.95 8.81
C ARG A 20 -0.30 -13.16 8.99
N PRO A 21 0.52 -13.18 10.04
CA PRO A 21 1.30 -14.35 10.38
C PRO A 21 0.41 -15.44 10.99
N LYS A 22 0.98 -16.63 11.12
CA LYS A 22 0.26 -17.75 11.76
C LYS A 22 0.12 -17.57 13.27
N THR A 23 1.02 -16.81 13.88
CA THR A 23 1.02 -16.57 15.32
C THR A 23 -0.06 -15.56 15.70
N VAL A 24 -0.67 -15.74 16.87
CA VAL A 24 -1.74 -14.86 17.36
C VAL A 24 -1.19 -13.50 17.79
N LEU A 25 -0.02 -13.50 18.45
CA LEU A 25 0.66 -12.29 18.88
C LEU A 25 1.88 -12.06 18.01
N ALA A 26 1.91 -10.94 17.33
CA ALA A 26 2.99 -10.62 16.41
C ALA A 26 3.27 -9.13 16.43
N PRO A 27 4.53 -8.72 16.31
CA PRO A 27 4.84 -7.31 16.10
C PRO A 27 4.30 -6.86 14.74
N ALA A 28 3.84 -5.63 14.67
CA ALA A 28 3.28 -5.04 13.47
C ALA A 28 4.31 -4.19 12.74
N VAL A 29 4.28 -4.26 11.40
CA VAL A 29 5.13 -3.47 10.52
C VAL A 29 4.24 -2.76 9.51
N VAL A 30 4.41 -1.46 9.37
CA VAL A 30 3.75 -0.69 8.32
C VAL A 30 4.71 -0.59 7.16
N VAL A 31 4.29 -1.09 5.99
CA VAL A 31 5.07 -1.08 4.76
C VAL A 31 4.55 0.06 3.89
N LEU A 32 5.41 1.02 3.61
CA LEU A 32 5.02 2.18 2.80
C LEU A 32 5.23 1.88 1.32
N GLN A 33 4.24 2.24 0.52
CA GLN A 33 4.29 2.09 -0.93
C GLN A 33 5.36 2.98 -1.55
N GLU A 34 5.75 2.63 -2.76
CA GLU A 34 6.51 3.50 -3.63
C GLU A 34 5.54 4.29 -4.54
N LEU A 35 6.06 4.92 -5.59
CA LEU A 35 5.27 5.72 -6.53
C LEU A 35 4.13 4.95 -7.19
N PHE A 36 4.25 3.63 -7.25
CA PHE A 36 3.38 2.76 -8.02
C PHE A 36 2.16 2.24 -7.23
N GLY A 37 1.95 2.76 -6.02
CA GLY A 37 0.85 2.31 -5.17
C GLY A 37 1.16 1.00 -4.44
N VAL A 38 0.12 0.40 -3.86
CA VAL A 38 0.25 -0.90 -3.21
C VAL A 38 0.15 -1.97 -4.29
N ASN A 39 1.25 -2.12 -5.02
CA ASN A 39 1.36 -3.03 -6.14
C ASN A 39 1.81 -4.43 -5.70
N ALA A 40 2.02 -5.32 -6.68
CA ALA A 40 2.38 -6.71 -6.41
C ALA A 40 3.69 -6.82 -5.61
N ASP A 41 4.66 -5.96 -5.87
CA ASP A 41 5.94 -5.98 -5.13
C ASP A 41 5.75 -5.61 -3.66
N ILE A 42 4.94 -4.60 -3.39
CA ILE A 42 4.63 -4.19 -2.01
C ILE A 42 3.88 -5.30 -1.28
N ARG A 43 2.88 -5.91 -1.94
CA ARG A 43 2.14 -7.04 -1.35
C ARG A 43 3.06 -8.23 -1.07
N LYS A 44 4.00 -8.50 -1.97
CA LYS A 44 4.98 -9.56 -1.78
C LYS A 44 5.85 -9.31 -0.56
N HIS A 45 6.31 -8.08 -0.35
CA HIS A 45 7.07 -7.72 0.84
C HIS A 45 6.27 -7.94 2.12
N CYS A 46 4.99 -7.58 2.10
CA CYS A 46 4.11 -7.84 3.24
C CYS A 46 3.97 -9.33 3.51
N ASP A 47 3.77 -10.13 2.45
CA ASP A 47 3.62 -11.58 2.58
C ASP A 47 4.88 -12.22 3.15
N GLU A 48 6.05 -11.78 2.70
CA GLU A 48 7.34 -12.27 3.21
C GLU A 48 7.54 -11.93 4.68
N LEU A 49 7.15 -10.72 5.10
CA LEU A 49 7.19 -10.33 6.51
C LEU A 49 6.25 -11.19 7.35
N ALA A 50 5.06 -11.50 6.84
CA ALA A 50 4.13 -12.37 7.54
C ALA A 50 4.68 -13.79 7.71
N GLU A 51 5.39 -14.30 6.71
CA GLU A 51 6.07 -15.58 6.82
C GLU A 51 7.13 -15.59 7.91
N GLN A 52 7.71 -14.45 8.20
CA GLN A 52 8.71 -14.29 9.25
C GLN A 52 8.10 -13.97 10.62
N GLY A 53 6.78 -13.94 10.74
CA GLY A 53 6.10 -13.76 12.00
C GLY A 53 5.63 -12.33 12.30
N TYR A 54 5.65 -11.43 11.32
CA TYR A 54 5.19 -10.05 11.50
C TYR A 54 3.79 -9.87 10.92
N LEU A 55 2.99 -9.03 11.57
CA LEU A 55 1.76 -8.52 10.97
C LEU A 55 2.14 -7.34 10.08
N ALA A 56 2.02 -7.48 8.77
CA ALA A 56 2.41 -6.45 7.82
C ALA A 56 1.19 -5.74 7.26
N LEU A 57 1.25 -4.42 7.21
CA LEU A 57 0.14 -3.59 6.72
C LEU A 57 0.69 -2.56 5.74
N ALA A 58 0.11 -2.50 4.54
CA ALA A 58 0.47 -1.51 3.53
C ALA A 58 -0.74 -0.64 3.21
N PRO A 59 -0.80 0.61 3.73
CA PRO A 59 -1.92 1.50 3.44
C PRO A 59 -1.82 2.09 2.04
N ASP A 60 -2.98 2.34 1.43
CA ASP A 60 -3.09 3.03 0.15
C ASP A 60 -2.92 4.53 0.38
N LEU A 61 -1.75 5.06 0.11
CA LEU A 61 -1.45 6.47 0.35
C LEU A 61 -2.09 7.40 -0.67
N TYR A 62 -2.53 6.88 -1.80
CA TYR A 62 -3.17 7.67 -2.86
C TYR A 62 -4.70 7.71 -2.77
N TRP A 63 -5.27 7.20 -1.69
CA TRP A 63 -6.72 6.99 -1.60
C TRP A 63 -7.56 8.26 -1.83
N ARG A 64 -7.03 9.44 -1.49
CA ARG A 64 -7.75 10.70 -1.72
C ARG A 64 -7.79 11.10 -3.17
N GLN A 65 -6.74 10.79 -3.93
CA GLN A 65 -6.68 11.10 -5.35
C GLN A 65 -7.36 10.02 -6.17
N GLU A 66 -6.94 8.77 -5.98
CA GLU A 66 -7.44 7.62 -6.71
C GLU A 66 -7.27 6.36 -5.85
N PRO A 67 -8.37 5.79 -5.33
CA PRO A 67 -8.28 4.55 -4.57
C PRO A 67 -7.83 3.38 -5.43
N GLY A 68 -7.03 2.50 -4.84
CA GLY A 68 -6.69 1.23 -5.47
C GLY A 68 -5.60 1.29 -6.54
N VAL A 69 -4.77 2.33 -6.51
CA VAL A 69 -3.65 2.42 -7.47
C VAL A 69 -2.71 1.23 -7.28
N ASP A 70 -2.46 0.53 -8.37
CA ASP A 70 -1.64 -0.68 -8.41
C ASP A 70 -0.96 -0.71 -9.79
N LEU A 71 0.22 -0.13 -9.89
CA LEU A 71 0.93 0.00 -11.15
C LEU A 71 2.12 -0.95 -11.20
N ASN A 72 2.26 -1.64 -12.31
CA ASN A 72 3.40 -2.50 -12.56
C ASN A 72 4.56 -1.66 -13.08
N VAL A 73 5.74 -1.92 -12.56
CA VAL A 73 6.96 -1.29 -13.05
C VAL A 73 7.27 -1.89 -14.43
N THR A 74 7.15 -1.07 -15.45
CA THR A 74 7.48 -1.46 -16.82
C THR A 74 8.48 -0.46 -17.40
N SER A 75 9.04 -0.80 -18.56
CA SER A 75 9.91 0.14 -19.29
C SER A 75 9.12 1.23 -20.01
N ASP A 76 7.80 1.18 -19.94
CA ASP A 76 6.91 2.16 -20.57
C ASP A 76 6.86 3.45 -19.75
N GLY A 77 7.27 4.55 -20.35
CA GLY A 77 7.26 5.85 -19.69
C GLY A 77 5.87 6.35 -19.29
N SER A 78 4.81 5.81 -19.87
CA SER A 78 3.44 6.21 -19.52
C SER A 78 3.08 5.83 -18.08
N ILE A 79 3.52 4.68 -17.62
CA ILE A 79 3.30 4.23 -16.24
C ILE A 79 4.03 5.15 -15.26
N LEU A 80 5.26 5.51 -15.58
CA LEU A 80 6.04 6.41 -14.71
C LEU A 80 5.41 7.81 -14.65
N ASN A 81 4.90 8.31 -15.76
CA ASN A 81 4.21 9.59 -15.79
C ASN A 81 2.95 9.59 -14.93
N SER A 82 2.16 8.51 -14.99
CA SER A 82 0.98 8.36 -14.14
C SER A 82 1.36 8.33 -12.67
N ALA A 83 2.42 7.60 -12.32
CA ALA A 83 2.91 7.51 -10.94
C ALA A 83 3.38 8.88 -10.44
N ARG A 84 4.09 9.64 -11.25
CA ARG A 84 4.55 10.98 -10.89
C ARG A 84 3.39 11.93 -10.63
N HIS A 85 2.36 11.86 -11.46
CA HIS A 85 1.17 12.67 -11.29
C HIS A 85 0.47 12.38 -9.96
N LEU A 86 0.30 11.11 -9.63
CA LEU A 86 -0.28 10.69 -8.35
C LEU A 86 0.56 11.14 -7.16
N ALA A 87 1.87 10.98 -7.25
CA ALA A 87 2.80 11.40 -6.20
C ALA A 87 2.74 12.91 -5.96
N THR A 88 2.60 13.70 -7.01
CA THR A 88 2.43 15.15 -6.90
C THR A 88 1.14 15.50 -6.19
N GLY A 89 0.04 14.83 -6.52
CA GLY A 89 -1.25 15.02 -5.86
C GLY A 89 -1.20 14.62 -4.39
N PHE A 90 -0.55 13.52 -4.04
CA PHE A 90 -0.36 13.11 -2.66
C PHE A 90 0.42 14.16 -1.88
N ARG A 91 1.52 14.65 -2.44
CA ARG A 91 2.34 15.67 -1.82
C ARG A 91 1.55 16.94 -1.54
N ALA A 92 0.72 17.37 -2.49
CA ALA A 92 -0.14 18.53 -2.33
C ALA A 92 -1.19 18.31 -1.23
N SER A 93 -1.69 17.08 -1.05
CA SER A 93 -2.70 16.79 -0.05
C SER A 93 -2.18 16.83 1.39
N LEU A 94 -0.87 16.83 1.57
CA LEU A 94 -0.25 16.91 2.90
C LEU A 94 -0.10 18.35 3.43
N VAL A 95 -0.35 19.34 2.60
CA VAL A 95 -0.11 20.75 2.93
C VAL A 95 -1.35 21.41 3.50
#